data_353ea01a9183528b1e2094b9a189c2c0
#
_entry.id   353ea01a9183528b1e2094b9a189c2c0
#
_cell.length_a   1.000
_cell.length_b   1.000
_cell.length_c   1.000
_cell.angle_alpha   90.00
_cell.angle_beta   90.00
_cell.angle_gamma   90.00
#
_symmetry.space_group_name_H-M   'P 1'
#
loop_
_entity.id
_entity.type
_entity.pdbx_description
1 polymer ?
#
loop_
_entity_poly.entity_id
_entity_poly.type
_entity_poly.pdbx_seq_one_letter_code
_entity_poly.pdbx_strand_id
1 'polypeptide(L)'
;MGIHIVLYQPLIPANTGNIARSCAGTGVSLHLIKPLGFSTDDKMLKRAGLDYWEHVDIHYHDGLDELFRAYPNGNYHYITKFGTKTYSSFDFSDPQEDYFFVFGQETKGLPRELIDANLDRCLRIPMNEHIRSLNLSNTAAILMYEALRQQGFPELS
;
A
#
# COMPACT_ATOMS: atom_id res chain seq x y z
N MET A 1 15.23 -3.29 -2.02
CA MET A 1 15.41 -3.49 -0.57
C MET A 1 14.60 -2.45 0.17
N GLY A 2 13.42 -2.81 0.56
CA GLY A 2 12.59 -1.89 1.27
C GLY A 2 11.14 -2.30 1.33
N ILE A 3 10.36 -1.42 1.94
CA ILE A 3 8.93 -1.58 2.07
C ILE A 3 8.25 -0.63 1.09
N HIS A 4 7.27 -1.13 0.36
CA HIS A 4 6.59 -0.41 -0.70
C HIS A 4 5.08 -0.50 -0.51
N ILE A 5 4.40 0.63 -0.59
CA ILE A 5 2.94 0.70 -0.63
C ILE A 5 2.53 0.92 -2.08
N VAL A 6 1.61 0.10 -2.57
CA VAL A 6 1.09 0.20 -3.93
C VAL A 6 -0.41 0.45 -3.87
N LEU A 7 -0.84 1.55 -4.50
CA LEU A 7 -2.26 1.91 -4.56
C LEU A 7 -2.77 1.68 -5.98
N TYR A 8 -3.69 0.73 -6.12
CA TYR A 8 -4.27 0.37 -7.41
C TYR A 8 -5.41 1.32 -7.76
N GLN A 9 -5.18 2.20 -8.73
CA GLN A 9 -6.17 3.14 -9.25
C GLN A 9 -6.93 3.89 -8.14
N PRO A 10 -6.21 4.57 -7.23
CA PRO A 10 -6.85 5.23 -6.09
C PRO A 10 -7.80 6.34 -6.55
N LEU A 11 -8.93 6.46 -5.86
CA LEU A 11 -10.00 7.41 -6.22
C LEU A 11 -10.05 8.63 -5.31
N ILE A 12 -9.70 8.48 -4.04
CA ILE A 12 -9.90 9.50 -3.02
C ILE A 12 -8.58 10.20 -2.72
N PRO A 13 -8.42 11.47 -3.14
CA PRO A 13 -7.14 12.17 -2.98
C PRO A 13 -6.69 12.32 -1.53
N ALA A 14 -7.61 12.49 -0.58
CA ALA A 14 -7.26 12.59 0.84
C ALA A 14 -6.59 11.32 1.36
N ASN A 15 -7.02 10.13 0.91
CA ASN A 15 -6.40 8.87 1.29
C ASN A 15 -4.96 8.78 0.78
N THR A 16 -4.75 9.11 -0.48
CA THR A 16 -3.41 9.11 -1.07
C THR A 16 -2.49 10.10 -0.38
N GLY A 17 -3.00 11.30 -0.08
CA GLY A 17 -2.23 12.31 0.64
C GLY A 17 -1.82 11.88 2.04
N ASN A 18 -2.73 11.25 2.79
CA ASN A 18 -2.43 10.74 4.12
C ASN A 18 -1.41 9.60 4.07
N ILE A 19 -1.52 8.74 3.06
CA ILE A 19 -0.54 7.66 2.87
C ILE A 19 0.83 8.23 2.51
N ALA A 20 0.87 9.25 1.65
CA ALA A 20 2.12 9.93 1.30
C ALA A 20 2.80 10.52 2.55
N ARG A 21 2.02 11.10 3.46
CA ARG A 21 2.54 11.61 4.72
C ARG A 21 3.19 10.51 5.55
N SER A 22 2.53 9.37 5.68
CA SER A 22 3.08 8.22 6.41
C SER A 22 4.35 7.70 5.74
N CYS A 23 4.38 7.66 4.41
CA CYS A 23 5.58 7.27 3.67
C CYS A 23 6.73 8.25 3.91
N ALA A 24 6.45 9.56 3.92
CA ALA A 24 7.47 10.57 4.24
C ALA A 24 8.07 10.37 5.62
N GLY A 25 7.23 10.00 6.59
CA GLY A 25 7.67 9.80 7.98
C GLY A 25 8.42 8.52 8.23
N THR A 26 8.40 7.57 7.30
CA THR A 26 8.98 6.23 7.52
C THR A 26 10.04 5.84 6.49
N GLY A 27 10.14 6.55 5.37
CA GLY A 27 11.03 6.16 4.27
C GLY A 27 10.47 5.06 3.38
N VAL A 28 9.20 4.69 3.55
CA VAL A 28 8.53 3.70 2.71
C VAL A 28 8.22 4.31 1.34
N SER A 29 8.45 3.54 0.27
CA SER A 29 8.18 3.99 -1.10
C SER A 29 6.69 3.88 -1.42
N LEU A 30 6.20 4.80 -2.24
CA LEU A 30 4.81 4.84 -2.66
C LEU A 30 4.71 4.67 -4.17
N HIS A 31 3.90 3.70 -4.60
CA HIS A 31 3.63 3.44 -6.02
C HIS A 31 2.16 3.67 -6.31
N LEU A 32 1.89 4.47 -7.33
CA LEU A 32 0.53 4.79 -7.77
C LEU A 32 0.29 4.17 -9.14
N ILE A 33 -0.72 3.31 -9.23
CA ILE A 33 -1.10 2.66 -10.49
C ILE A 33 -2.21 3.45 -11.15
N LYS A 34 -1.94 3.93 -12.34
CA LYS A 34 -2.91 4.72 -13.12
C LYS A 34 -4.02 3.82 -13.70
N PRO A 35 -5.20 4.37 -14.02
CA PRO A 35 -5.57 5.77 -13.89
C PRO A 35 -5.88 6.17 -12.45
N LEU A 36 -5.52 7.41 -12.10
CA LEU A 36 -5.86 7.98 -10.80
C LEU A 36 -7.21 8.68 -10.92
N GLY A 37 -8.02 8.60 -9.89
CA GLY A 37 -9.31 9.28 -9.84
C GLY A 37 -9.23 10.76 -9.49
N PHE A 38 -8.03 11.33 -9.50
CA PHE A 38 -7.78 12.72 -9.14
C PHE A 38 -6.49 13.21 -9.82
N SER A 39 -6.27 14.53 -9.79
CA SER A 39 -5.02 15.15 -10.23
C SER A 39 -4.10 15.38 -9.03
N THR A 40 -2.79 15.36 -9.26
CA THR A 40 -1.81 15.73 -8.22
C THR A 40 -1.93 17.20 -7.81
N ASP A 41 -2.67 18.01 -8.57
CA ASP A 41 -3.01 19.40 -8.21
C ASP A 41 -4.28 19.52 -7.36
N ASP A 42 -4.92 18.39 -7.03
CA ASP A 42 -6.16 18.38 -6.27
C ASP A 42 -5.96 18.97 -4.87
N LYS A 43 -6.93 19.80 -4.44
CA LYS A 43 -6.86 20.48 -3.13
C LYS A 43 -6.89 19.50 -1.96
N MET A 44 -7.62 18.39 -2.10
CA MET A 44 -7.71 17.38 -1.04
C MET A 44 -6.37 16.67 -0.85
N LEU A 45 -5.68 16.39 -1.96
CA LEU A 45 -4.35 15.82 -1.93
C LEU A 45 -3.36 16.77 -1.24
N LYS A 46 -3.41 18.05 -1.61
CA LYS A 46 -2.54 19.08 -1.02
C LYS A 46 -2.73 19.23 0.47
N ARG A 47 -3.99 19.26 0.93
CA ARG A 47 -4.30 19.35 2.36
C ARG A 47 -3.78 18.14 3.14
N ALA A 48 -3.92 16.95 2.55
CA ALA A 48 -3.59 15.72 3.25
C ALA A 48 -2.10 15.46 3.33
N GLY A 49 -1.32 15.82 2.30
CA GLY A 49 0.06 15.41 2.30
C GLY A 49 1.02 16.09 1.34
N LEU A 50 0.61 17.12 0.61
CA LEU A 50 1.48 17.70 -0.41
C LEU A 50 2.74 18.35 0.18
N ASP A 51 2.67 18.90 1.39
CA ASP A 51 3.85 19.49 2.06
C ASP A 51 4.95 18.45 2.30
N TYR A 52 4.58 17.18 2.33
CA TYR A 52 5.50 16.06 2.53
C TYR A 52 5.86 15.36 1.23
N TRP A 53 5.26 15.76 0.11
CA TRP A 53 5.37 15.06 -1.17
C TRP A 53 6.80 14.95 -1.67
N GLU A 54 7.58 16.02 -1.51
CA GLU A 54 8.99 16.04 -1.92
C GLU A 54 9.89 15.10 -1.11
N HIS A 55 9.41 14.65 0.06
CA HIS A 55 10.14 13.73 0.92
C HIS A 55 9.73 12.28 0.73
N VAL A 56 8.85 12.01 -0.21
CA VAL A 56 8.34 10.67 -0.51
C VAL A 56 8.94 10.18 -1.83
N ASP A 57 9.41 8.94 -1.82
CA ASP A 57 9.83 8.26 -3.03
C ASP A 57 8.59 7.74 -3.76
N ILE A 58 8.09 8.53 -4.71
CA ILE A 58 6.84 8.25 -5.43
C ILE A 58 7.13 7.78 -6.84
N HIS A 59 6.48 6.67 -7.22
CA HIS A 59 6.58 6.09 -8.56
C HIS A 59 5.19 5.95 -9.16
N TYR A 60 5.07 6.27 -10.45
CA TYR A 60 3.82 6.15 -11.22
C TYR A 60 3.97 5.02 -12.22
N HIS A 61 2.96 4.18 -12.33
CA HIS A 61 2.94 3.06 -13.28
C HIS A 61 1.63 3.08 -14.07
N ASP A 62 1.71 2.74 -15.36
CA ASP A 62 0.52 2.68 -16.21
C ASP A 62 -0.37 1.47 -15.90
N GLY A 63 0.18 0.46 -15.25
CA GLY A 63 -0.55 -0.73 -14.81
C GLY A 63 0.29 -1.56 -13.88
N LEU A 64 -0.32 -2.57 -13.25
CA LEU A 64 0.40 -3.49 -12.37
C LEU A 64 1.48 -4.28 -13.12
N ASP A 65 1.26 -4.59 -14.39
CA ASP A 65 2.27 -5.30 -15.18
C ASP A 65 3.57 -4.52 -15.28
N GLU A 66 3.48 -3.21 -15.41
CA GLU A 66 4.67 -2.36 -15.43
C GLU A 66 5.43 -2.43 -14.10
N LEU A 67 4.70 -2.40 -12.99
CA LEU A 67 5.29 -2.54 -11.66
C LEU A 67 6.00 -3.89 -11.52
N PHE A 68 5.32 -4.97 -11.91
CA PHE A 68 5.88 -6.32 -11.79
C PHE A 68 7.13 -6.51 -12.65
N ARG A 69 7.18 -5.89 -13.82
CA ARG A 69 8.38 -5.91 -14.66
C ARG A 69 9.52 -5.11 -14.07
N ALA A 70 9.21 -4.01 -13.40
CA ALA A 70 10.24 -3.17 -12.76
C ALA A 70 10.85 -3.87 -11.53
N TYR A 71 10.06 -4.67 -10.82
CA TYR A 71 10.50 -5.36 -9.61
C TYR A 71 10.13 -6.84 -9.68
N PRO A 72 10.79 -7.61 -10.56
CA PRO A 72 10.40 -9.01 -10.79
C PRO A 72 10.65 -9.93 -9.60
N ASN A 73 11.52 -9.54 -8.68
CA ASN A 73 11.85 -10.32 -7.48
C ASN A 73 11.15 -9.80 -6.23
N GLY A 74 10.21 -8.88 -6.38
CA GLY A 74 9.47 -8.33 -5.24
C GLY A 74 8.57 -9.37 -4.58
N ASN A 75 8.40 -9.22 -3.28
CA ASN A 75 7.47 -10.02 -2.50
C ASN A 75 6.14 -9.27 -2.41
N TYR A 76 5.18 -9.67 -3.24
CA TYR A 76 3.91 -8.98 -3.37
C TYR A 76 2.87 -9.60 -2.46
N HIS A 77 2.20 -8.76 -1.67
CA HIS A 77 1.10 -9.14 -0.79
C HIS A 77 -0.10 -8.27 -1.11
N TYR A 78 -1.27 -8.89 -1.22
CA TYR A 78 -2.49 -8.22 -1.66
C TYR A 78 -3.46 -8.12 -0.49
N ILE A 79 -3.85 -6.90 -0.16
CA ILE A 79 -4.73 -6.64 0.98
C ILE A 79 -6.17 -6.63 0.49
N THR A 80 -6.95 -7.60 0.93
CA THR A 80 -8.31 -7.82 0.44
C THR A 80 -9.15 -8.51 1.51
N LYS A 81 -10.47 -8.24 1.49
CA LYS A 81 -11.42 -8.93 2.36
C LYS A 81 -11.52 -10.43 2.05
N PHE A 82 -11.04 -10.84 0.89
CA PHE A 82 -11.03 -12.25 0.49
C PHE A 82 -9.82 -13.01 0.98
N GLY A 83 -8.90 -12.34 1.65
CA GLY A 83 -7.75 -12.99 2.27
C GLY A 83 -8.19 -13.94 3.37
N THR A 84 -7.56 -15.12 3.43
CA THR A 84 -7.83 -16.12 4.47
C THR A 84 -6.85 -16.04 5.63
N LYS A 85 -5.77 -15.29 5.46
CA LYS A 85 -4.72 -15.14 6.47
C LYS A 85 -4.69 -13.70 6.93
N THR A 86 -4.33 -13.50 8.20
CA THR A 86 -4.17 -12.16 8.75
C THR A 86 -2.81 -11.59 8.35
N TYR A 87 -2.71 -10.26 8.34
CA TYR A 87 -1.45 -9.58 8.03
C TYR A 87 -0.31 -9.98 8.97
N SER A 88 -0.64 -10.36 10.20
CA SER A 88 0.35 -10.75 11.22
C SER A 88 0.93 -12.15 11.01
N SER A 89 0.39 -12.93 10.07
CA SER A 89 0.84 -14.30 9.78
C SER A 89 2.00 -14.37 8.81
N PHE A 90 2.44 -13.25 8.26
CA PHE A 90 3.49 -13.21 7.24
C PHE A 90 4.79 -12.67 7.82
N ASP A 91 5.90 -13.10 7.23
CA ASP A 91 7.23 -12.66 7.61
C ASP A 91 7.71 -11.56 6.65
N PHE A 92 7.86 -10.35 7.18
CA PHE A 92 8.38 -9.19 6.45
C PHE A 92 9.71 -8.70 7.03
N SER A 93 10.42 -9.57 7.75
CA SER A 93 11.54 -9.17 8.59
C SER A 93 12.89 -9.02 7.86
N ASP A 94 13.03 -9.56 6.65
CA ASP A 94 14.30 -9.54 5.96
C ASP A 94 14.55 -8.18 5.30
N PRO A 95 15.51 -7.37 5.80
CA PRO A 95 15.76 -6.04 5.25
C PRO A 95 16.42 -6.06 3.86
N GLN A 96 16.85 -7.22 3.39
CA GLN A 96 17.44 -7.38 2.05
C GLN A 96 16.38 -7.61 0.97
N GLU A 97 15.14 -7.89 1.36
CA GLU A 97 14.04 -8.14 0.45
C GLU A 97 13.22 -6.88 0.19
N ASP A 98 12.52 -6.86 -0.95
CA ASP A 98 11.51 -5.86 -1.24
C ASP A 98 10.13 -6.43 -0.94
N TYR A 99 9.37 -5.76 -0.09
CA TYR A 99 8.00 -6.15 0.27
C TYR A 99 7.02 -5.11 -0.28
N PHE A 100 6.11 -5.57 -1.11
CA PHE A 100 5.09 -4.73 -1.73
C PHE A 100 3.73 -5.06 -1.15
N PHE A 101 3.05 -4.06 -0.61
CA PHE A 101 1.68 -4.19 -0.11
C PHE A 101 0.75 -3.50 -1.10
N VAL A 102 -0.07 -4.29 -1.77
CA VAL A 102 -0.93 -3.83 -2.86
C VAL A 102 -2.36 -3.67 -2.35
N PHE A 103 -2.84 -2.44 -2.38
CA PHE A 103 -4.17 -2.07 -1.92
C PHE A 103 -5.08 -1.76 -3.10
N GLY A 104 -6.31 -2.23 -3.03
CA GLY A 104 -7.30 -1.98 -4.06
C GLY A 104 -7.90 -0.59 -3.99
N GLN A 105 -8.63 -0.26 -5.02
CA GLN A 105 -9.44 0.93 -5.11
C GLN A 105 -10.44 0.99 -3.95
N GLU A 106 -10.75 2.19 -3.48
CA GLU A 106 -11.60 2.37 -2.28
C GLU A 106 -13.00 1.78 -2.44
N THR A 107 -13.51 1.70 -3.68
CA THR A 107 -14.85 1.17 -3.95
C THR A 107 -14.87 -0.24 -4.50
N LYS A 108 -14.01 -0.55 -5.46
CA LYS A 108 -14.03 -1.83 -6.18
C LYS A 108 -13.00 -2.84 -5.69
N GLY A 109 -12.04 -2.41 -4.88
CA GLY A 109 -10.94 -3.27 -4.46
C GLY A 109 -9.99 -3.62 -5.60
N LEU A 110 -9.33 -4.75 -5.47
CA LEU A 110 -8.42 -5.28 -6.49
C LEU A 110 -9.17 -6.13 -7.51
N PRO A 111 -8.64 -6.27 -8.74
CA PRO A 111 -9.23 -7.18 -9.72
C PRO A 111 -9.35 -8.60 -9.17
N ARG A 112 -10.50 -9.22 -9.36
CA ARG A 112 -10.76 -10.56 -8.82
C ARG A 112 -9.80 -11.60 -9.38
N GLU A 113 -9.42 -11.46 -10.64
CA GLU A 113 -8.47 -12.36 -11.28
C GLU A 113 -7.11 -12.33 -10.58
N LEU A 114 -6.68 -11.15 -10.17
CA LEU A 114 -5.42 -10.97 -9.44
C LEU A 114 -5.49 -11.67 -8.07
N ILE A 115 -6.60 -11.51 -7.37
CA ILE A 115 -6.82 -12.14 -6.07
C ILE A 115 -6.82 -13.65 -6.22
N ASP A 116 -7.58 -14.19 -7.18
CA ASP A 116 -7.72 -15.63 -7.38
C ASP A 116 -6.40 -16.29 -7.78
N ALA A 117 -5.55 -15.57 -8.51
CA ALA A 117 -4.23 -16.07 -8.90
C ALA A 117 -3.20 -16.04 -7.77
N ASN A 118 -3.48 -15.34 -6.66
CA ASN A 118 -2.53 -15.10 -5.58
C ASN A 118 -3.12 -15.30 -4.19
N LEU A 119 -4.03 -16.25 -4.03
CA LEU A 119 -4.73 -16.47 -2.75
C LEU A 119 -3.79 -16.70 -1.57
N ASP A 120 -2.67 -17.37 -1.79
CA ASP A 120 -1.66 -17.62 -0.76
C ASP A 120 -0.93 -16.36 -0.29
N ARG A 121 -1.00 -15.29 -1.08
CA ARG A 121 -0.40 -13.99 -0.77
C ARG A 121 -1.43 -12.92 -0.46
N CYS A 122 -2.69 -13.28 -0.39
CA CYS A 122 -3.76 -12.37 0.01
C CYS A 122 -3.88 -12.39 1.52
N LEU A 123 -3.92 -11.21 2.10
CA LEU A 123 -4.05 -11.05 3.53
C LEU A 123 -5.14 -10.04 3.85
N ARG A 124 -5.62 -10.11 5.07
CA ARG A 124 -6.65 -9.21 5.55
C ARG A 124 -6.29 -8.64 6.91
N ILE A 125 -6.92 -7.54 7.23
CA ILE A 125 -6.89 -6.96 8.56
C ILE A 125 -8.14 -7.44 9.29
N PRO A 126 -8.02 -8.11 10.44
CA PRO A 126 -9.18 -8.56 11.19
C PRO A 126 -10.07 -7.39 11.62
N MET A 127 -11.36 -7.57 11.49
CA MET A 127 -12.35 -6.61 11.96
C MET A 127 -13.62 -7.35 12.33
N ASN A 128 -14.47 -6.72 13.13
CA ASN A 128 -15.73 -7.33 13.52
C ASN A 128 -16.76 -7.23 12.38
N GLU A 129 -17.94 -7.78 12.60
CA GLU A 129 -18.99 -7.87 11.61
C GLU A 129 -19.74 -6.55 11.34
N HIS A 130 -19.48 -5.52 12.15
CA HIS A 130 -20.22 -4.26 12.06
C HIS A 130 -19.77 -3.37 10.89
N ILE A 131 -18.56 -3.57 10.40
CA ILE A 131 -18.02 -2.80 9.27
C ILE A 131 -17.40 -3.75 8.24
N ARG A 132 -17.36 -3.29 6.97
CA ARG A 132 -16.85 -4.10 5.86
C ARG A 132 -15.40 -3.81 5.53
N SER A 133 -14.94 -2.60 5.83
CA SER A 133 -13.59 -2.18 5.53
C SER A 133 -13.19 -1.02 6.43
N LEU A 134 -11.90 -0.87 6.65
CA LEU A 134 -11.32 0.29 7.30
C LEU A 134 -10.96 1.33 6.24
N ASN A 135 -10.79 2.56 6.66
CA ASN A 135 -10.27 3.60 5.78
C ASN A 135 -8.93 3.16 5.19
N LEU A 136 -8.73 3.42 3.89
CA LEU A 136 -7.55 2.97 3.16
C LEU A 136 -6.25 3.47 3.78
N SER A 137 -6.18 4.73 4.18
CA SER A 137 -4.95 5.28 4.75
C SER A 137 -4.61 4.64 6.10
N ASN A 138 -5.62 4.30 6.89
CA ASN A 138 -5.42 3.57 8.15
C ASN A 138 -4.89 2.15 7.88
N THR A 139 -5.48 1.47 6.91
CA THR A 139 -5.05 0.12 6.52
C THR A 139 -3.60 0.12 6.05
N ALA A 140 -3.23 1.08 5.22
CA ALA A 140 -1.86 1.21 4.73
C ALA A 140 -0.89 1.43 5.89
N ALA A 141 -1.24 2.28 6.85
CA ALA A 141 -0.41 2.53 8.03
C ALA A 141 -0.21 1.27 8.86
N ILE A 142 -1.25 0.46 9.04
CA ILE A 142 -1.16 -0.80 9.79
C ILE A 142 -0.12 -1.73 9.15
N LEU A 143 -0.21 -1.95 7.85
CA LEU A 143 0.72 -2.82 7.13
C LEU A 143 2.15 -2.27 7.15
N MET A 144 2.27 -0.98 6.92
CA MET A 144 3.55 -0.28 6.93
C MET A 144 4.28 -0.47 8.26
N TYR A 145 3.58 -0.20 9.36
CA TYR A 145 4.18 -0.29 10.69
C TYR A 145 4.37 -1.73 11.15
N GLU A 146 3.56 -2.67 10.70
CA GLU A 146 3.81 -4.07 11.00
C GLU A 146 5.12 -4.55 10.35
N ALA A 147 5.35 -4.20 9.08
CA ALA A 147 6.60 -4.55 8.41
C ALA A 147 7.81 -3.86 9.07
N LEU A 148 7.66 -2.59 9.41
CA LEU A 148 8.71 -1.83 10.11
C LEU A 148 9.01 -2.45 11.48
N ARG A 149 7.98 -2.85 12.22
CA ARG A 149 8.14 -3.49 13.52
C ARG A 149 8.97 -4.78 13.39
N GLN A 150 8.64 -5.59 12.40
CA GLN A 150 9.38 -6.85 12.18
C GLN A 150 10.85 -6.60 11.86
N GLN A 151 11.16 -5.49 11.21
CA GLN A 151 12.54 -5.12 10.86
C GLN A 151 13.23 -4.27 11.93
N GLY A 152 12.59 -4.04 13.07
CA GLY A 152 13.20 -3.32 14.19
C GLY A 152 13.21 -1.80 14.01
N PHE A 153 12.29 -1.24 13.22
CA PHE A 153 12.17 0.20 12.96
C PHE A 153 13.50 0.83 12.49
N PRO A 154 14.09 0.35 11.37
CA PRO A 154 15.39 0.84 10.95
C PRO A 154 15.37 2.33 10.67
N GLU A 155 16.35 3.04 11.21
CA GLU A 155 16.52 4.49 11.04
C GLU A 155 15.38 5.35 11.60
N LEU A 156 14.51 4.77 12.43
CA LEU A 156 13.42 5.49 13.10
C LEU A 156 13.66 5.55 14.60
N SER A 157 13.16 6.62 15.23
CA SER A 157 13.33 6.82 16.67
C SER A 157 12.02 7.14 17.36
#